data_52fb14e8d0849b3e9fd75d276afcbf71
#
_entry.id   52fb14e8d0849b3e9fd75d276afcbf71
#
_cell.length_a   1.000
_cell.length_b   1.000
_cell.length_c   1.000
_cell.angle_alpha   90.00
_cell.angle_beta   90.00
_cell.angle_gamma   90.00
#
_symmetry.space_group_name_H-M   'P 1'
#
loop_
_entity.id
_entity.type
_entity.pdbx_description
1 polymer ?
#
loop_
_entity_poly.entity_id
_entity_poly.type
_entity_poly.pdbx_seq_one_letter_code
_entity_poly.pdbx_strand_id
1 'polypeptide(L)'
;GWYLKGDIRKTRTIGHRIPISDEVKAVVESVAQIARQKSTETNNPRHLLFNRYSGSRMGMAPDPCRISEALNKLARNHNIVDDQGNPYHFRLHAFRHTKGVELINNGMSLVHVQKWMAHMSPEMTLVYAKVLDTTLRKSWEQAVKNGLFKITSSGQLKQIDISGIENEDLI
;
A
#
# COMPACT_ATOMS: atom_id res chain seq x y z
N GLY A 1 12.16 11.07 5.53
CA GLY A 1 10.89 10.67 4.90
C GLY A 1 9.73 10.78 5.86
N TRP A 2 8.53 10.83 5.33
CA TRP A 2 7.29 10.99 6.08
C TRP A 2 6.67 9.66 6.42
N TYR A 3 5.96 9.59 7.55
CA TYR A 3 5.29 8.39 8.02
C TYR A 3 3.90 8.73 8.54
N LEU A 4 2.92 7.89 8.20
CA LEU A 4 1.67 7.81 8.96
C LEU A 4 1.86 6.81 10.09
N LYS A 5 1.46 7.20 11.30
CA LYS A 5 1.48 6.36 12.49
C LYS A 5 0.06 6.21 13.01
N GLY A 6 -0.33 5.00 13.37
CA GLY A 6 -1.65 4.72 13.93
C GLY A 6 -1.75 3.32 14.53
N ASP A 7 -2.85 3.08 15.22
CA ASP A 7 -3.16 1.77 15.78
C ASP A 7 -4.19 1.06 14.92
N ILE A 8 -3.95 -0.22 14.64
CA ILE A 8 -4.87 -1.04 13.87
C ILE A 8 -5.64 -1.94 14.83
N ARG A 9 -6.86 -1.53 15.14
CA ARG A 9 -7.71 -2.23 16.14
C ARG A 9 -7.98 -3.69 15.78
N LYS A 10 -8.23 -3.99 14.49
CA LYS A 10 -8.55 -5.35 14.02
C LYS A 10 -7.43 -6.34 14.31
N THR A 11 -6.17 -5.93 14.17
CA THR A 11 -5.00 -6.77 14.39
C THR A 11 -4.31 -6.50 15.72
N ARG A 12 -4.86 -5.59 16.55
CA ARG A 12 -4.27 -5.12 17.81
C ARG A 12 -2.82 -4.64 17.65
N THR A 13 -2.48 -4.13 16.46
CA THR A 13 -1.13 -3.61 16.18
C THR A 13 -1.06 -2.18 16.67
N ILE A 14 -0.25 -1.92 17.69
CA ILE A 14 -0.06 -0.58 18.27
C ILE A 14 1.14 0.09 17.59
N GLY A 15 0.98 1.38 17.27
CA GLY A 15 2.05 2.20 16.73
C GLY A 15 2.51 1.79 15.33
N HIS A 16 1.64 1.18 14.53
CA HIS A 16 1.94 0.84 13.15
C HIS A 16 2.37 2.08 12.37
N ARG A 17 3.46 1.97 11.61
CA ARG A 17 4.03 3.08 10.84
C ARG A 17 4.19 2.65 9.39
N ILE A 18 3.67 3.49 8.49
CA ILE A 18 3.85 3.31 7.05
C ILE A 18 4.52 4.54 6.44
N PRO A 19 5.52 4.36 5.57
CA PRO A 19 6.08 5.47 4.81
C PRO A 19 5.06 6.00 3.82
N ILE A 20 5.08 7.31 3.59
CA ILE A 20 4.22 7.99 2.63
C ILE A 20 5.04 8.93 1.74
N SER A 21 4.54 9.19 0.53
CA SER A 21 5.11 10.17 -0.39
C SER A 21 4.78 11.61 0.05
N ASP A 22 5.49 12.58 -0.52
CA ASP A 22 5.21 14.00 -0.30
C ASP A 22 3.82 14.40 -0.79
N GLU A 23 3.33 13.79 -1.86
CA GLU A 23 1.96 14.00 -2.37
C GLU A 23 0.91 13.57 -1.34
N VAL A 24 1.05 12.38 -0.77
CA VAL A 24 0.13 11.89 0.28
C VAL A 24 0.21 12.77 1.52
N LYS A 25 1.42 13.22 1.88
CA LYS A 25 1.61 14.18 2.99
C LYS A 25 0.82 15.46 2.73
N ALA A 26 0.95 16.06 1.55
CA ALA A 26 0.26 17.31 1.20
C ALA A 26 -1.27 17.15 1.29
N VAL A 27 -1.82 16.04 0.81
CA VAL A 27 -3.25 15.73 0.92
C VAL A 27 -3.67 15.60 2.39
N VAL A 28 -2.90 14.86 3.20
CA VAL A 28 -3.20 14.69 4.64
C VAL A 28 -3.16 16.05 5.37
N GLU A 29 -2.18 16.89 5.07
CA GLU A 29 -2.07 18.23 5.66
C GLU A 29 -3.26 19.13 5.29
N SER A 30 -3.70 19.10 4.04
CA SER A 30 -4.88 19.83 3.57
C SER A 30 -6.15 19.37 4.31
N VAL A 31 -6.34 18.06 4.45
CA VAL A 31 -7.48 17.51 5.21
C VAL A 31 -7.38 17.87 6.68
N ALA A 32 -6.17 17.84 7.27
CA ALA A 32 -5.95 18.22 8.66
C ALA A 32 -6.28 19.70 8.91
N GLN A 33 -5.95 20.57 7.96
CA GLN A 33 -6.31 21.99 8.03
C GLN A 33 -7.83 22.18 8.02
N ILE A 34 -8.54 21.52 7.11
CA ILE A 34 -10.01 21.55 7.06
C ILE A 34 -10.61 21.00 8.36
N ALA A 35 -10.06 19.90 8.87
CA ALA A 35 -10.51 19.30 10.11
C ALA A 35 -10.35 20.27 11.29
N ARG A 36 -9.21 20.95 11.41
CA ARG A 36 -8.97 21.94 12.48
C ARG A 36 -9.94 23.12 12.40
N GLN A 37 -10.20 23.63 11.19
CA GLN A 37 -11.14 24.75 10.99
C GLN A 37 -12.58 24.42 11.39
N LYS A 38 -13.01 23.16 11.18
CA LYS A 38 -14.37 22.69 11.46
C LYS A 38 -14.54 22.08 12.84
N SER A 39 -13.45 21.74 13.52
CA SER A 39 -13.50 21.07 14.81
C SER A 39 -13.67 22.04 15.97
N THR A 40 -14.49 21.62 16.91
CA THR A 40 -14.62 22.22 18.25
C THR A 40 -14.47 21.09 19.27
N GLU A 41 -14.29 21.42 20.54
CA GLU A 41 -14.25 20.41 21.62
C GLU A 41 -15.55 19.59 21.69
N THR A 42 -16.67 20.20 21.33
CA THR A 42 -17.99 19.53 21.34
C THR A 42 -18.16 18.58 20.16
N ASN A 43 -17.76 18.98 18.94
CA ASN A 43 -18.06 18.21 17.74
C ASN A 43 -16.92 17.25 17.33
N ASN A 44 -15.71 17.40 17.86
CA ASN A 44 -14.57 16.51 17.58
C ASN A 44 -13.67 16.30 18.82
N PRO A 45 -14.20 15.84 19.95
CA PRO A 45 -13.44 15.69 21.21
C PRO A 45 -12.31 14.65 21.10
N ARG A 46 -12.32 13.82 20.06
CA ARG A 46 -11.32 12.78 19.81
C ARG A 46 -10.26 13.18 18.79
N HIS A 47 -10.29 14.43 18.32
CA HIS A 47 -9.38 14.98 17.31
C HIS A 47 -9.24 14.09 16.06
N LEU A 48 -10.36 13.53 15.58
CA LEU A 48 -10.37 12.69 14.39
C LEU A 48 -10.08 13.53 13.15
N LEU A 49 -9.20 13.04 12.28
CA LEU A 49 -8.91 13.64 10.98
C LEU A 49 -10.15 13.61 10.07
N PHE A 50 -10.85 12.46 10.05
CA PHE A 50 -12.12 12.29 9.38
C PHE A 50 -13.22 12.20 10.44
N ASN A 51 -14.05 13.21 10.51
CA ASN A 51 -15.06 13.37 11.56
C ASN A 51 -16.41 13.74 10.98
N ARG A 52 -17.45 13.38 11.70
CA ARG A 52 -18.82 13.87 11.47
C ARG A 52 -19.08 15.08 12.37
N TYR A 53 -19.23 16.24 11.76
CA TYR A 53 -19.33 17.52 12.48
C TYR A 53 -20.76 17.86 12.93
N SER A 54 -21.78 17.07 12.50
CA SER A 54 -23.18 17.29 12.84
C SER A 54 -23.99 15.99 12.84
N GLY A 55 -25.20 16.06 13.36
CA GLY A 55 -26.16 14.97 13.43
C GLY A 55 -25.97 14.02 14.61
N SER A 56 -26.76 12.95 14.67
CA SER A 56 -26.80 12.00 15.78
C SER A 56 -25.50 11.23 16.06
N ARG A 57 -24.60 11.21 15.06
CA ARG A 57 -23.26 10.56 15.18
C ARG A 57 -22.11 11.59 15.11
N MET A 58 -22.36 12.80 15.59
CA MET A 58 -21.33 13.85 15.73
C MET A 58 -20.17 13.34 16.59
N GLY A 59 -18.94 13.71 16.25
CA GLY A 59 -17.75 13.25 16.96
C GLY A 59 -17.29 11.83 16.64
N MET A 60 -17.93 11.16 15.68
CA MET A 60 -17.56 9.81 15.24
C MET A 60 -16.94 9.82 13.84
N ALA A 61 -16.12 8.81 13.56
CA ALA A 61 -15.60 8.61 12.21
C ALA A 61 -16.75 8.36 11.21
N PRO A 62 -16.56 8.75 9.93
CA PRO A 62 -17.50 8.42 8.87
C PRO A 62 -17.68 6.91 8.73
N ASP A 63 -18.90 6.50 8.41
CA ASP A 63 -19.18 5.11 8.07
C ASP A 63 -18.54 4.76 6.71
N PRO A 64 -17.80 3.63 6.60
CA PRO A 64 -17.23 3.17 5.35
C PRO A 64 -18.25 3.08 4.19
N CYS A 65 -19.50 2.71 4.47
CA CYS A 65 -20.55 2.67 3.48
C CYS A 65 -20.82 4.06 2.86
N ARG A 66 -20.80 5.12 3.67
CA ARG A 66 -20.97 6.50 3.21
C ARG A 66 -19.83 6.96 2.31
N ILE A 67 -18.61 6.52 2.58
CA ILE A 67 -17.45 6.81 1.74
C ILE A 67 -17.63 6.12 0.38
N SER A 68 -18.03 4.84 0.37
CA SER A 68 -18.29 4.10 -0.86
C SER A 68 -19.43 4.72 -1.66
N GLU A 69 -20.52 5.13 -1.01
CA GLU A 69 -21.64 5.83 -1.66
C GLU A 69 -21.19 7.14 -2.34
N ALA A 70 -20.36 7.94 -1.63
CA ALA A 70 -19.83 9.19 -2.16
C ALA A 70 -18.94 8.97 -3.38
N LEU A 71 -18.05 7.97 -3.35
CA LEU A 71 -17.20 7.59 -4.48
C LEU A 71 -18.02 7.09 -5.67
N ASN A 72 -19.04 6.27 -5.42
CA ASN A 72 -19.91 5.77 -6.49
C ASN A 72 -20.79 6.88 -7.08
N LYS A 73 -21.19 7.87 -6.28
CA LYS A 73 -21.85 9.08 -6.78
C LYS A 73 -20.89 9.91 -7.65
N LEU A 74 -19.64 10.05 -7.23
CA LEU A 74 -18.60 10.72 -8.02
C LEU A 74 -18.44 10.04 -9.39
N ALA A 75 -18.35 8.70 -9.42
CA ALA A 75 -18.22 7.95 -10.66
C ALA A 75 -19.37 8.27 -11.63
N ARG A 76 -20.60 8.26 -11.16
CA ARG A 76 -21.77 8.59 -11.98
C ARG A 76 -21.76 10.05 -12.46
N ASN A 77 -21.43 10.99 -11.59
CA ASN A 77 -21.44 12.41 -11.91
C ASN A 77 -20.37 12.81 -12.93
N HIS A 78 -19.25 12.09 -12.95
CA HIS A 78 -18.11 12.38 -13.83
C HIS A 78 -17.90 11.35 -14.94
N ASN A 79 -18.93 10.49 -15.18
CA ASN A 79 -18.90 9.46 -16.21
C ASN A 79 -17.62 8.58 -16.15
N ILE A 80 -17.18 8.24 -14.93
CA ILE A 80 -16.09 7.27 -14.73
C ILE A 80 -16.68 5.89 -14.98
N VAL A 81 -16.24 5.22 -16.03
CA VAL A 81 -16.76 3.93 -16.49
C VAL A 81 -15.69 2.83 -16.38
N ASP A 82 -16.18 1.58 -16.35
CA ASP A 82 -15.35 0.39 -16.50
C ASP A 82 -15.06 0.08 -17.98
N ASP A 83 -14.29 -0.98 -18.22
CA ASP A 83 -13.91 -1.42 -19.57
C ASP A 83 -15.13 -1.83 -20.45
N GLN A 84 -16.29 -2.02 -19.85
CA GLN A 84 -17.56 -2.36 -20.52
C GLN A 84 -18.45 -1.13 -20.75
N GLY A 85 -18.01 0.05 -20.29
CA GLY A 85 -18.77 1.29 -20.40
C GLY A 85 -19.83 1.50 -19.32
N ASN A 86 -19.90 0.62 -18.30
CA ASN A 86 -20.80 0.81 -17.18
C ASN A 86 -20.21 1.76 -16.13
N PRO A 87 -21.02 2.48 -15.33
CA PRO A 87 -20.50 3.31 -14.24
C PRO A 87 -19.60 2.51 -13.32
N TYR A 88 -18.37 2.97 -13.15
CA TYR A 88 -17.39 2.27 -12.33
C TYR A 88 -17.86 2.15 -10.87
N HIS A 89 -17.80 0.94 -10.32
CA HIS A 89 -18.20 0.67 -8.94
C HIS A 89 -16.99 0.63 -8.00
N PHE A 90 -16.78 1.72 -7.26
CA PHE A 90 -15.69 1.82 -6.28
C PHE A 90 -15.96 0.92 -5.06
N ARG A 91 -14.95 0.10 -4.75
CA ARG A 91 -14.89 -0.71 -3.52
C ARG A 91 -13.64 -0.31 -2.73
N LEU A 92 -13.80 0.12 -1.48
CA LEU A 92 -12.66 0.57 -0.66
C LEU A 92 -11.55 -0.46 -0.56
N HIS A 93 -11.91 -1.75 -0.50
CA HIS A 93 -10.92 -2.83 -0.44
C HIS A 93 -10.12 -2.99 -1.75
N ALA A 94 -10.71 -2.61 -2.89
CA ALA A 94 -10.02 -2.65 -4.17
C ALA A 94 -8.81 -1.70 -4.22
N PHE A 95 -8.90 -0.51 -3.65
CA PHE A 95 -7.76 0.42 -3.54
C PHE A 95 -6.56 -0.21 -2.79
N ARG A 96 -6.87 -0.91 -1.69
CA ARG A 96 -5.85 -1.60 -0.93
C ARG A 96 -5.23 -2.75 -1.73
N HIS A 97 -6.06 -3.51 -2.47
CA HIS A 97 -5.60 -4.58 -3.34
C HIS A 97 -4.69 -4.04 -4.46
N THR A 98 -5.15 -3.02 -5.18
CA THR A 98 -4.37 -2.36 -6.25
C THR A 98 -3.02 -1.88 -5.73
N LYS A 99 -3.00 -1.21 -4.56
CA LYS A 99 -1.74 -0.74 -3.97
C LYS A 99 -0.81 -1.89 -3.56
N GLY A 100 -1.35 -3.00 -3.07
CA GLY A 100 -0.56 -4.19 -2.76
C GLY A 100 0.12 -4.79 -3.99
N VAL A 101 -0.63 -4.97 -5.06
CA VAL A 101 -0.12 -5.45 -6.35
C VAL A 101 0.94 -4.49 -6.92
N GLU A 102 0.66 -3.19 -6.89
CA GLU A 102 1.61 -2.16 -7.34
C GLU A 102 2.94 -2.22 -6.58
N LEU A 103 2.90 -2.30 -5.25
CA LEU A 103 4.10 -2.36 -4.42
C LEU A 103 4.95 -3.60 -4.75
N ILE A 104 4.33 -4.76 -4.93
CA ILE A 104 5.03 -5.99 -5.31
C ILE A 104 5.66 -5.84 -6.70
N ASN A 105 4.91 -5.36 -7.68
CA ASN A 105 5.40 -5.19 -9.06
C ASN A 105 6.48 -4.10 -9.17
N ASN A 106 6.53 -3.16 -8.23
CA ASN A 106 7.62 -2.18 -8.10
C ASN A 106 8.81 -2.69 -7.26
N GLY A 107 8.86 -3.99 -6.94
CA GLY A 107 10.00 -4.65 -6.33
C GLY A 107 9.99 -4.67 -4.79
N MET A 108 8.90 -4.25 -4.14
CA MET A 108 8.78 -4.44 -2.70
C MET A 108 8.58 -5.92 -2.37
N SER A 109 9.40 -6.47 -1.49
CA SER A 109 9.27 -7.89 -1.09
C SER A 109 7.92 -8.17 -0.42
N LEU A 110 7.42 -9.40 -0.58
CA LEU A 110 6.14 -9.83 0.01
C LEU A 110 6.08 -9.59 1.53
N VAL A 111 7.20 -9.82 2.23
CA VAL A 111 7.32 -9.59 3.67
C VAL A 111 7.18 -8.10 4.02
N HIS A 112 7.76 -7.23 3.22
CA HIS A 112 7.63 -5.79 3.41
C HIS A 112 6.22 -5.31 3.13
N VAL A 113 5.56 -5.83 2.08
CA VAL A 113 4.15 -5.53 1.77
C VAL A 113 3.25 -6.03 2.91
N GLN A 114 3.48 -7.25 3.42
CA GLN A 114 2.78 -7.78 4.60
C GLN A 114 2.87 -6.81 5.78
N LYS A 115 4.08 -6.36 6.12
CA LYS A 115 4.32 -5.42 7.20
C LYS A 115 3.68 -4.06 6.93
N TRP A 116 3.79 -3.53 5.71
CA TRP A 116 3.19 -2.26 5.30
C TRP A 116 1.67 -2.30 5.42
N MET A 117 1.07 -3.42 5.05
CA MET A 117 -0.37 -3.66 5.14
C MET A 117 -0.86 -4.03 6.54
N ALA A 118 0.04 -4.27 7.51
CA ALA A 118 -0.26 -4.84 8.82
C ALA A 118 -1.08 -6.15 8.74
N HIS A 119 -0.72 -7.03 7.81
CA HIS A 119 -1.32 -8.36 7.73
C HIS A 119 -0.73 -9.27 8.80
N MET A 120 -1.60 -10.01 9.48
CA MET A 120 -1.20 -10.92 10.57
C MET A 120 -0.47 -12.16 10.04
N SER A 121 -0.77 -12.59 8.82
CA SER A 121 -0.14 -13.76 8.21
C SER A 121 0.25 -13.51 6.75
N PRO A 122 1.25 -14.25 6.23
CA PRO A 122 1.66 -14.17 4.83
C PRO A 122 0.54 -14.49 3.85
N GLU A 123 -0.35 -15.42 4.18
CA GLU A 123 -1.47 -15.84 3.32
C GLU A 123 -2.37 -14.66 2.94
N MET A 124 -2.57 -13.71 3.87
CA MET A 124 -3.33 -12.48 3.62
C MET A 124 -2.67 -11.60 2.55
N THR A 125 -1.37 -11.76 2.33
CA THR A 125 -0.61 -10.96 1.36
C THR A 125 -0.41 -11.72 0.05
N LEU A 126 -0.46 -13.05 0.05
CA LEU A 126 -0.31 -13.88 -1.14
C LEU A 126 -1.37 -13.60 -2.21
N VAL A 127 -2.55 -13.12 -1.82
CA VAL A 127 -3.59 -12.71 -2.79
C VAL A 127 -3.16 -11.56 -3.70
N TYR A 128 -2.11 -10.82 -3.32
CA TYR A 128 -1.52 -9.74 -4.12
C TYR A 128 -0.34 -10.21 -4.97
N ALA A 129 0.10 -11.44 -4.82
CA ALA A 129 1.28 -11.98 -5.49
C ALA A 129 1.05 -12.34 -6.98
N LYS A 130 0.24 -11.54 -7.68
CA LYS A 130 0.21 -11.56 -9.15
C LYS A 130 1.43 -10.78 -9.66
N VAL A 131 2.58 -11.46 -9.63
CA VAL A 131 3.81 -10.89 -10.15
C VAL A 131 3.73 -10.90 -11.68
N LEU A 132 3.97 -9.76 -12.30
CA LEU A 132 4.09 -9.67 -13.75
C LEU A 132 5.38 -10.38 -14.19
N ASP A 133 5.36 -11.04 -15.35
CA ASP A 133 6.55 -11.71 -15.92
C ASP A 133 7.75 -10.77 -16.04
N THR A 134 7.49 -9.50 -16.41
CA THR A 134 8.52 -8.46 -16.46
C THR A 134 9.15 -8.18 -15.09
N THR A 135 8.39 -8.26 -14.01
CA THR A 135 8.88 -8.06 -12.64
C THR A 135 9.69 -9.28 -12.19
N LEU A 136 9.23 -10.48 -12.52
CA LEU A 136 9.95 -11.73 -12.26
C LEU A 136 11.33 -11.70 -12.96
N ARG A 137 11.34 -11.33 -14.25
CA ARG A 137 12.57 -11.23 -15.03
C ARG A 137 13.55 -10.21 -14.44
N LYS A 138 13.10 -8.99 -14.10
CA LYS A 138 13.93 -7.97 -13.46
C LYS A 138 14.53 -8.45 -12.14
N SER A 139 13.73 -9.13 -11.31
CA SER A 139 14.17 -9.66 -10.03
C SER A 139 15.22 -10.76 -10.21
N TRP A 140 15.04 -11.62 -11.23
CA TRP A 140 16.01 -12.64 -11.59
C TRP A 140 17.32 -12.02 -12.09
N GLU A 141 17.25 -11.07 -13.03
CA GLU A 141 18.43 -10.36 -13.55
C GLU A 141 19.20 -9.65 -12.44
N GLN A 142 18.50 -9.06 -11.48
CA GLN A 142 19.13 -8.41 -10.33
C GLN A 142 19.78 -9.41 -9.37
N ALA A 143 19.14 -10.54 -9.14
CA ALA A 143 19.71 -11.63 -8.34
C ALA A 143 20.98 -12.20 -8.98
N VAL A 144 20.97 -12.37 -10.30
CA VAL A 144 22.13 -12.82 -11.07
C VAL A 144 23.26 -11.77 -11.04
N LYS A 145 22.93 -10.48 -11.22
CA LYS A 145 23.90 -9.36 -11.15
C LYS A 145 24.55 -9.24 -9.77
N ASN A 146 23.80 -9.50 -8.70
CA ASN A 146 24.33 -9.47 -7.32
C ASN A 146 25.32 -10.62 -7.07
N GLY A 147 25.49 -11.51 -8.01
CA GLY A 147 26.53 -12.51 -8.10
C GLY A 147 26.21 -13.82 -7.39
N LEU A 148 26.72 -14.89 -7.99
CA LEU A 148 26.82 -16.17 -7.34
C LEU A 148 28.02 -16.11 -6.39
N PHE A 149 27.82 -16.54 -5.15
CA PHE A 149 28.90 -16.66 -4.19
C PHE A 149 29.27 -18.15 -4.05
N LYS A 150 30.54 -18.45 -4.07
CA LYS A 150 31.04 -19.77 -3.68
C LYS A 150 31.70 -19.71 -2.30
N ILE A 151 31.52 -20.74 -1.54
CA ILE A 151 32.25 -20.93 -0.29
C ILE A 151 33.64 -21.50 -0.67
N THR A 152 34.68 -20.78 -0.32
CA THR A 152 36.05 -21.27 -0.50
C THR A 152 36.36 -22.40 0.49
N SER A 153 37.41 -23.18 0.23
CA SER A 153 37.90 -24.21 1.16
C SER A 153 38.22 -23.70 2.55
N SER A 154 38.43 -22.38 2.68
CA SER A 154 38.63 -21.68 3.97
C SER A 154 37.34 -21.19 4.62
N GLY A 155 36.15 -21.48 4.06
CA GLY A 155 34.85 -21.06 4.57
C GLY A 155 34.47 -19.62 4.27
N GLN A 156 35.23 -18.90 3.44
CA GLN A 156 34.93 -17.53 3.06
C GLN A 156 34.01 -17.48 1.84
N LEU A 157 33.07 -16.52 1.82
CA LEU A 157 32.24 -16.22 0.67
C LEU A 157 33.05 -15.41 -0.33
N LYS A 158 33.23 -15.95 -1.55
CA LYS A 158 33.87 -15.24 -2.67
C LYS A 158 32.84 -15.08 -3.78
N GLN A 159 32.68 -13.87 -4.26
CA GLN A 159 31.85 -13.57 -5.41
C GLN A 159 32.45 -14.24 -6.67
N ILE A 160 31.61 -14.93 -7.44
CA ILE A 160 32.00 -15.52 -8.72
C ILE A 160 31.85 -14.42 -9.77
N ASP A 161 32.91 -14.14 -10.50
CA ASP A 161 32.85 -13.28 -11.66
C ASP A 161 32.21 -14.07 -12.82
N ILE A 162 31.01 -13.62 -13.22
CA ILE A 162 30.23 -14.23 -14.31
C ILE A 162 30.30 -13.40 -15.58
N SER A 163 31.16 -12.40 -15.65
CA SER A 163 31.28 -11.50 -16.81
C SER A 163 31.69 -12.18 -18.11
N GLY A 164 32.10 -13.45 -18.06
CA GLY A 164 32.47 -14.26 -19.22
C GLY A 164 31.50 -15.41 -19.56
N ILE A 165 30.36 -15.53 -18.85
CA ILE A 165 29.39 -16.59 -19.13
C ILE A 165 28.35 -16.03 -20.08
N GLU A 166 28.32 -16.51 -21.32
CA GLU A 166 27.27 -16.19 -22.28
C GLU A 166 25.96 -16.85 -21.86
N ASN A 167 24.82 -16.19 -22.16
CA ASN A 167 23.48 -16.64 -21.72
C ASN A 167 23.07 -18.03 -22.24
N GLU A 168 23.80 -18.59 -23.20
CA GLU A 168 23.55 -19.91 -23.77
C GLU A 168 24.04 -21.06 -22.86
N ASP A 169 24.93 -20.79 -21.92
CA ASP A 169 25.49 -21.80 -20.99
C ASP A 169 24.66 -21.97 -19.70
N LEU A 170 23.51 -21.28 -19.59
CA LEU A 170 22.67 -21.24 -18.37
C LEU A 170 21.33 -21.99 -18.53
N ILE A 171 21.16 -22.79 -19.59
CA ILE A 171 19.96 -23.62 -19.83
C ILE A 171 20.22 -25.06 -19.40
#